data_4bafcbc7481122eac1facbf7051236ef
#
_entry.id   4bafcbc7481122eac1facbf7051236ef
#
_cell.length_a   1.000
_cell.length_b   1.000
_cell.length_c   1.000
_cell.angle_alpha   90.00
_cell.angle_beta   90.00
_cell.angle_gamma   90.00
#
_symmetry.space_group_name_H-M   'P 1'
#
loop_
_entity.id
_entity.type
_entity.pdbx_description
1 polymer ?
#
loop_
_entity_poly.entity_id
_entity_poly.type
_entity_poly.pdbx_seq_one_letter_code
_entity_poly.pdbx_strand_id
1 'polypeptide(L)'
;MSDYLTSTLELKISEYFEKYIDGKLVTFYKIQIYDNFSKESWVLEKRYSEIDFLHKTISKLYPNIPPMPGKTLFKVKNKEQLDKRKNQLETFLKECINRKDIESNEAFKTFLEIDKHSPDLTYNPPTIVYENNDLPLGVRDFVFFEEGNILYIVCCDMNLTSRVDAYLTNVNLPWEKKIEEHVSVGALFAFKVYENKNANSYIFEKIWAKSFPQQTGVVYFNKEKLEVGVGLDSGNIIFYKTSAESKYTEYSESFNSKPHTSRVMGLSLDDKNGYVYSCSSDKKFMLSDFSNYSSSMEIAQSNFGFTAMIFDKNNDRLFLTDEGGVFRVFLTNTYPPTLVSLIQTHSTSCIRGLDIDFKKQYIFTGTNKGNISILDLGNPGKEKLIKEISYFGGNLEIRILRYNSDKNELYSGDQKGKITVWSLKTGQSIYAWQAHSGAITQMRYDKKNNRLLSMAKDKKIIYWQIPDSWVSDTVKKFEENSIREINANRAAERMKKYNKEVDDDSDEDSLDGWDIYPY
;
A
#
# COMPACT_ATOMS: atom_id res chain seq x y z
N MET A 1 1.74 22.45 -8.53
CA MET A 1 0.70 22.73 -9.54
C MET A 1 -0.52 21.82 -9.42
N SER A 2 -0.71 21.08 -8.31
CA SER A 2 -1.85 20.16 -8.15
C SER A 2 -2.85 20.58 -7.05
N ASP A 3 -2.81 21.80 -6.58
CA ASP A 3 -3.62 22.23 -5.44
C ASP A 3 -4.97 22.89 -5.82
N TYR A 4 -5.37 22.82 -7.10
CA TYR A 4 -6.54 23.53 -7.63
C TYR A 4 -7.59 22.64 -8.30
N LEU A 5 -7.57 21.34 -8.07
CA LEU A 5 -8.67 20.50 -8.55
C LEU A 5 -9.83 20.62 -7.56
N THR A 6 -10.79 21.47 -7.89
CA THR A 6 -12.10 21.50 -7.24
C THR A 6 -12.78 20.14 -7.42
N SER A 7 -13.54 19.69 -6.43
CA SER A 7 -14.37 18.49 -6.55
C SER A 7 -15.28 18.57 -7.78
N THR A 8 -15.52 17.44 -8.42
CA THR A 8 -16.53 17.34 -9.48
C THR A 8 -17.94 17.47 -8.93
N LEU A 9 -18.10 17.29 -7.63
CA LEU A 9 -19.38 17.32 -6.94
C LEU A 9 -19.72 18.72 -6.47
N GLU A 10 -20.93 19.14 -6.74
CA GLU A 10 -21.58 20.31 -6.16
C GLU A 10 -22.65 19.88 -5.16
N LEU A 11 -22.75 20.56 -4.03
CA LEU A 11 -23.69 20.22 -2.98
C LEU A 11 -24.43 21.47 -2.49
N LYS A 12 -25.75 21.32 -2.28
CA LYS A 12 -26.60 22.35 -1.69
C LYS A 12 -27.61 21.70 -0.76
N ILE A 13 -27.85 22.31 0.40
CA ILE A 13 -28.99 21.97 1.24
C ILE A 13 -30.16 22.85 0.81
N SER A 14 -31.09 22.33 -0.01
CA SER A 14 -32.19 23.09 -0.59
C SER A 14 -33.19 23.53 0.46
N GLU A 15 -33.61 22.63 1.33
CA GLU A 15 -34.63 22.85 2.35
C GLU A 15 -34.45 21.96 3.58
N TYR A 16 -35.17 22.25 4.64
CA TYR A 16 -35.39 21.35 5.77
C TYR A 16 -36.88 21.15 5.98
N PHE A 17 -37.27 20.00 6.50
CA PHE A 17 -38.65 19.65 6.77
C PHE A 17 -38.72 18.69 7.96
N GLU A 18 -39.92 18.50 8.51
CA GLU A 18 -40.12 17.64 9.65
C GLU A 18 -40.92 16.39 9.29
N LYS A 19 -40.48 15.23 9.77
CA LYS A 19 -41.19 13.94 9.67
C LYS A 19 -41.43 13.34 11.06
N TYR A 20 -42.56 12.64 11.22
CA TYR A 20 -42.77 11.81 12.40
C TYR A 20 -42.04 10.50 12.27
N ILE A 21 -41.18 10.20 13.24
CA ILE A 21 -40.47 8.91 13.37
C ILE A 21 -40.68 8.44 14.81
N ASP A 22 -41.22 7.25 15.00
CA ASP A 22 -41.51 6.65 16.30
C ASP A 22 -42.22 7.61 17.27
N GLY A 23 -43.24 8.32 16.76
CA GLY A 23 -44.06 9.27 17.52
C GLY A 23 -43.37 10.60 17.86
N LYS A 24 -42.15 10.85 17.34
CA LYS A 24 -41.41 12.09 17.55
C LYS A 24 -41.23 12.85 16.25
N LEU A 25 -41.40 14.15 16.30
CA LEU A 25 -41.18 15.04 15.17
C LEU A 25 -39.66 15.30 15.02
N VAL A 26 -39.08 14.88 13.88
CA VAL A 26 -37.66 14.96 13.58
C VAL A 26 -37.42 15.85 12.38
N THR A 27 -36.41 16.74 12.46
CA THR A 27 -36.00 17.62 11.35
C THR A 27 -35.04 16.91 10.44
N PHE A 28 -35.31 16.90 9.13
CA PHE A 28 -34.48 16.42 8.04
C PHE A 28 -34.02 17.59 7.18
N TYR A 29 -32.82 17.43 6.62
CA TYR A 29 -32.21 18.34 5.66
C TYR A 29 -32.17 17.65 4.30
N LYS A 30 -32.67 18.32 3.27
CA LYS A 30 -32.69 17.84 1.90
C LYS A 30 -31.41 18.30 1.20
N ILE A 31 -30.50 17.38 0.98
CA ILE A 31 -29.17 17.60 0.38
C ILE A 31 -29.27 17.25 -1.09
N GLN A 32 -29.13 18.24 -1.95
CA GLN A 32 -29.03 18.06 -3.40
C GLN A 32 -27.54 17.96 -3.77
N ILE A 33 -27.17 16.96 -4.55
CA ILE A 33 -25.83 16.73 -5.04
C ILE A 33 -25.90 16.66 -6.56
N TYR A 34 -24.97 17.32 -7.22
CA TYR A 34 -24.78 17.29 -8.65
C TYR A 34 -23.33 16.92 -8.96
N ASP A 35 -23.13 15.92 -9.80
CA ASP A 35 -21.82 15.53 -10.27
C ASP A 35 -21.57 16.12 -11.67
N ASN A 36 -20.67 17.10 -11.72
CA ASN A 36 -20.27 17.76 -12.97
C ASN A 36 -19.64 16.81 -13.99
N PHE A 37 -19.15 15.67 -13.52
CA PHE A 37 -18.52 14.66 -14.38
C PHE A 37 -19.57 13.75 -15.04
N SER A 38 -20.38 13.03 -14.24
CA SER A 38 -21.43 12.13 -14.76
C SER A 38 -22.66 12.89 -15.30
N LYS A 39 -22.79 14.18 -14.97
CA LYS A 39 -24.00 15.01 -15.20
C LYS A 39 -25.24 14.48 -14.47
N GLU A 40 -25.06 13.61 -13.49
CA GLU A 40 -26.13 13.10 -12.65
C GLU A 40 -26.40 14.01 -11.45
N SER A 41 -27.64 13.98 -10.98
CA SER A 41 -28.04 14.65 -9.74
C SER A 41 -28.90 13.73 -8.89
N TRP A 42 -28.70 13.78 -7.59
CA TRP A 42 -29.51 13.01 -6.64
C TRP A 42 -29.79 13.81 -5.38
N VAL A 43 -30.72 13.32 -4.58
CA VAL A 43 -31.20 14.01 -3.39
C VAL A 43 -31.15 13.05 -2.21
N LEU A 44 -30.57 13.50 -1.10
CA LEU A 44 -30.54 12.77 0.16
C LEU A 44 -31.34 13.51 1.23
N GLU A 45 -32.01 12.74 2.10
CA GLU A 45 -32.68 13.25 3.28
C GLU A 45 -31.93 12.78 4.53
N LYS A 46 -31.21 13.66 5.20
CA LYS A 46 -30.37 13.34 6.36
C LYS A 46 -30.78 14.15 7.59
N ARG A 47 -30.72 13.50 8.77
CA ARG A 47 -30.94 14.17 10.06
C ARG A 47 -29.64 14.82 10.54
N TYR A 48 -29.77 15.81 11.41
CA TYR A 48 -28.60 16.41 12.07
C TYR A 48 -27.70 15.35 12.74
N SER A 49 -28.27 14.32 13.38
CA SER A 49 -27.51 13.27 14.06
C SER A 49 -26.68 12.41 13.11
N GLU A 50 -27.09 12.25 11.86
CA GLU A 50 -26.33 11.50 10.85
C GLU A 50 -25.13 12.33 10.35
N ILE A 51 -25.33 13.64 10.17
CA ILE A 51 -24.26 14.58 9.81
C ILE A 51 -23.25 14.72 10.98
N ASP A 52 -23.74 14.79 12.23
CA ASP A 52 -22.91 14.81 13.45
C ASP A 52 -22.10 13.51 13.60
N PHE A 53 -22.68 12.37 13.26
CA PHE A 53 -21.97 11.10 13.24
C PHE A 53 -20.87 11.07 12.17
N LEU A 54 -21.16 11.55 10.96
CA LEU A 54 -20.17 11.72 9.90
C LEU A 54 -19.02 12.62 10.38
N HIS A 55 -19.34 13.81 10.91
CA HIS A 55 -18.33 14.75 11.42
C HIS A 55 -17.42 14.08 12.46
N LYS A 56 -18.00 13.38 13.45
CA LYS A 56 -17.23 12.66 14.48
C LYS A 56 -16.36 11.55 13.90
N THR A 57 -16.82 10.90 12.84
CA THR A 57 -16.06 9.84 12.18
C THR A 57 -14.86 10.42 11.45
N ILE A 58 -15.06 11.46 10.62
CA ILE A 58 -13.99 12.06 9.86
C ILE A 58 -13.03 12.90 10.72
N SER A 59 -13.50 13.53 11.79
CA SER A 59 -12.64 14.32 12.71
C SER A 59 -11.62 13.49 13.47
N LYS A 60 -11.84 12.18 13.60
CA LYS A 60 -10.85 11.24 14.17
C LYS A 60 -9.73 10.91 13.19
N LEU A 61 -9.98 11.13 11.91
CA LEU A 61 -9.13 10.69 10.80
C LEU A 61 -8.35 11.85 10.18
N TYR A 62 -8.93 13.04 10.19
CA TYR A 62 -8.37 14.21 9.50
C TYR A 62 -8.18 15.39 10.45
N PRO A 63 -7.03 16.06 10.44
CA PRO A 63 -6.83 17.31 11.16
C PRO A 63 -7.61 18.45 10.50
N ASN A 64 -7.96 19.47 11.26
CA ASN A 64 -8.57 20.70 10.78
C ASN A 64 -9.86 20.47 9.98
N ILE A 65 -10.75 19.61 10.49
CA ILE A 65 -12.09 19.45 9.93
C ILE A 65 -12.90 20.74 10.17
N PRO A 66 -13.66 21.21 9.16
CA PRO A 66 -14.55 22.35 9.33
C PRO A 66 -15.49 22.19 10.52
N PRO A 67 -15.74 23.25 11.30
CA PRO A 67 -16.59 23.15 12.49
C PRO A 67 -18.04 22.92 12.11
N MET A 68 -18.70 22.07 12.87
CA MET A 68 -20.15 21.88 12.78
C MET A 68 -20.91 22.78 13.77
N PRO A 69 -22.17 23.15 13.43
CA PRO A 69 -23.04 23.81 14.40
C PRO A 69 -23.24 22.94 15.63
N GLY A 70 -23.16 23.53 16.82
CA GLY A 70 -23.28 22.83 18.09
C GLY A 70 -24.61 22.10 18.24
N LYS A 71 -24.59 20.94 18.93
CA LYS A 71 -25.78 20.19 19.28
C LYS A 71 -26.56 20.97 20.34
N THR A 72 -27.82 21.30 20.05
CA THR A 72 -28.69 21.97 21.02
C THR A 72 -29.40 20.95 21.92
N LEU A 73 -29.48 21.22 23.22
CA LEU A 73 -30.18 20.36 24.18
C LEU A 73 -31.70 20.35 23.96
N PHE A 74 -32.21 21.40 23.33
CA PHE A 74 -33.66 21.54 23.04
C PHE A 74 -33.90 21.59 21.53
N LYS A 75 -35.09 21.15 21.12
CA LYS A 75 -35.51 21.23 19.73
C LYS A 75 -35.50 22.69 19.27
N VAL A 76 -34.79 22.96 18.17
CA VAL A 76 -34.75 24.28 17.53
C VAL A 76 -36.13 24.50 16.87
N LYS A 77 -36.90 25.42 17.39
CA LYS A 77 -38.26 25.76 16.88
C LYS A 77 -38.27 27.05 16.06
N ASN A 78 -37.28 27.91 16.24
CA ASN A 78 -37.19 29.19 15.56
C ASN A 78 -36.69 28.99 14.13
N LYS A 79 -37.40 29.51 13.14
CA LYS A 79 -37.08 29.43 11.71
C LYS A 79 -35.67 30.01 11.42
N GLU A 80 -35.37 31.16 11.98
CA GLU A 80 -34.06 31.82 11.81
C GLU A 80 -32.88 30.92 12.29
N GLN A 81 -33.07 30.26 13.43
CA GLN A 81 -32.07 29.33 13.95
C GLN A 81 -31.91 28.06 13.09
N LEU A 82 -33.04 27.59 12.50
CA LEU A 82 -32.99 26.45 11.57
C LEU A 82 -32.30 26.83 10.25
N ASP A 83 -32.57 28.02 9.73
CA ASP A 83 -31.93 28.56 8.53
C ASP A 83 -30.43 28.76 8.76
N LYS A 84 -30.03 29.33 9.91
CA LYS A 84 -28.63 29.47 10.30
C LYS A 84 -27.94 28.11 10.38
N ARG A 85 -28.58 27.14 11.02
CA ARG A 85 -28.05 25.77 11.13
C ARG A 85 -27.94 25.11 9.76
N LYS A 86 -28.93 25.23 8.89
CA LYS A 86 -28.92 24.73 7.52
C LYS A 86 -27.69 25.26 6.77
N ASN A 87 -27.44 26.57 6.82
CA ASN A 87 -26.33 27.20 6.15
C ASN A 87 -24.97 26.73 6.70
N GLN A 88 -24.86 26.57 8.02
CA GLN A 88 -23.62 26.03 8.64
C GLN A 88 -23.35 24.58 8.25
N LEU A 89 -24.39 23.74 8.16
CA LEU A 89 -24.26 22.34 7.70
C LEU A 89 -23.88 22.30 6.21
N GLU A 90 -24.45 23.16 5.39
CA GLU A 90 -24.09 23.28 3.98
C GLU A 90 -22.62 23.69 3.80
N THR A 91 -22.17 24.71 4.53
CA THR A 91 -20.77 25.14 4.53
C THR A 91 -19.83 23.99 4.92
N PHE A 92 -20.15 23.29 6.02
CA PHE A 92 -19.37 22.13 6.47
C PHE A 92 -19.24 21.07 5.37
N LEU A 93 -20.35 20.66 4.76
CA LEU A 93 -20.35 19.63 3.73
C LEU A 93 -19.62 20.08 2.45
N LYS A 94 -19.76 21.36 2.05
CA LYS A 94 -19.03 21.95 0.92
C LYS A 94 -17.51 21.99 1.15
N GLU A 95 -17.08 22.35 2.33
CA GLU A 95 -15.67 22.36 2.68
C GLU A 95 -15.10 20.94 2.72
N CYS A 96 -15.86 19.95 3.20
CA CYS A 96 -15.47 18.54 3.16
C CYS A 96 -15.34 18.02 1.73
N ILE A 97 -16.27 18.35 0.84
CA ILE A 97 -16.25 17.92 -0.56
C ILE A 97 -15.06 18.51 -1.35
N ASN A 98 -14.64 19.73 -1.01
CA ASN A 98 -13.51 20.40 -1.64
C ASN A 98 -12.16 19.87 -1.15
N ARG A 99 -12.14 19.02 -0.13
CA ARG A 99 -10.95 18.34 0.37
C ARG A 99 -10.90 16.94 -0.21
N LYS A 100 -9.98 16.69 -1.14
CA LYS A 100 -9.81 15.39 -1.81
C LYS A 100 -9.54 14.23 -0.85
N ASP A 101 -8.84 14.49 0.25
CA ASP A 101 -8.58 13.50 1.30
C ASP A 101 -9.88 13.05 1.98
N ILE A 102 -10.85 13.95 2.16
CA ILE A 102 -12.16 13.66 2.74
C ILE A 102 -13.12 13.11 1.68
N GLU A 103 -13.15 13.69 0.48
CA GLU A 103 -13.98 13.25 -0.64
C GLU A 103 -13.77 11.77 -0.97
N SER A 104 -12.52 11.31 -0.94
CA SER A 104 -12.16 9.90 -1.18
C SER A 104 -12.42 8.98 0.01
N ASN A 105 -12.86 9.49 1.16
CA ASN A 105 -13.09 8.70 2.36
C ASN A 105 -14.35 7.84 2.24
N GLU A 106 -14.28 6.57 2.56
CA GLU A 106 -15.38 5.61 2.46
C GLU A 106 -16.63 6.02 3.26
N ALA A 107 -16.45 6.56 4.48
CA ALA A 107 -17.59 7.02 5.29
C ALA A 107 -18.27 8.25 4.67
N PHE A 108 -17.48 9.14 4.04
CA PHE A 108 -17.99 10.32 3.35
C PHE A 108 -18.71 9.95 2.05
N LYS A 109 -18.12 9.05 1.24
CA LYS A 109 -18.73 8.50 0.02
C LYS A 109 -20.06 7.79 0.33
N THR A 110 -20.06 6.92 1.32
CA THR A 110 -21.25 6.20 1.78
C THR A 110 -22.34 7.15 2.27
N PHE A 111 -21.96 8.19 3.02
CA PHE A 111 -22.91 9.19 3.51
C PHE A 111 -23.58 9.96 2.38
N LEU A 112 -22.82 10.37 1.36
CA LEU A 112 -23.33 11.06 0.16
C LEU A 112 -23.88 10.10 -0.90
N GLU A 113 -23.78 8.78 -0.70
CA GLU A 113 -24.23 7.74 -1.65
C GLU A 113 -23.56 7.86 -3.04
N ILE A 114 -22.31 8.37 -3.08
CA ILE A 114 -21.59 8.64 -4.32
C ILE A 114 -21.47 7.36 -5.16
N ASP A 115 -21.14 6.23 -4.53
CA ASP A 115 -20.93 4.96 -5.24
C ASP A 115 -22.19 4.41 -5.93
N LYS A 116 -23.39 4.90 -5.53
CA LYS A 116 -24.66 4.51 -6.17
C LYS A 116 -24.98 5.34 -7.41
N HIS A 117 -24.51 6.58 -7.45
CA HIS A 117 -24.90 7.58 -8.44
C HIS A 117 -23.78 7.99 -9.37
N SER A 118 -22.55 7.85 -8.90
CA SER A 118 -21.33 8.10 -9.70
C SER A 118 -20.49 6.82 -9.68
N PRO A 119 -20.82 5.84 -10.51
CA PRO A 119 -20.04 4.61 -10.59
C PRO A 119 -18.60 4.95 -10.97
N ASP A 120 -17.69 4.14 -10.48
CA ASP A 120 -16.22 4.28 -10.45
C ASP A 120 -15.56 4.34 -11.85
N LEU A 121 -16.10 5.18 -12.75
CA LEU A 121 -15.50 5.50 -14.05
C LEU A 121 -14.28 6.43 -13.95
N THR A 122 -14.03 6.95 -12.75
CA THR A 122 -12.95 7.90 -12.49
C THR A 122 -11.57 7.27 -12.42
N TYR A 123 -11.51 5.98 -12.09
CA TYR A 123 -10.27 5.24 -11.92
C TYR A 123 -10.18 4.04 -12.86
N ASN A 124 -8.97 3.72 -13.27
CA ASN A 124 -8.67 2.49 -14.00
C ASN A 124 -8.31 1.41 -12.97
N PRO A 125 -9.18 0.42 -12.71
CA PRO A 125 -8.87 -0.65 -11.78
C PRO A 125 -7.74 -1.54 -12.33
N PRO A 126 -6.94 -2.17 -11.46
CA PRO A 126 -6.03 -3.23 -11.88
C PRO A 126 -6.85 -4.42 -12.39
N THR A 127 -6.37 -5.07 -13.45
CA THR A 127 -7.04 -6.23 -14.04
C THR A 127 -6.29 -7.51 -13.69
N ILE A 128 -7.02 -8.61 -13.50
CA ILE A 128 -6.43 -9.91 -13.24
C ILE A 128 -5.91 -10.45 -14.58
N VAL A 129 -4.59 -10.65 -14.64
CA VAL A 129 -3.94 -11.34 -15.76
C VAL A 129 -4.03 -12.85 -15.56
N TYR A 130 -3.80 -13.26 -14.29
CA TYR A 130 -3.80 -14.64 -13.88
C TYR A 130 -4.22 -14.77 -12.40
N GLU A 131 -5.01 -15.79 -12.11
CA GLU A 131 -5.40 -16.17 -10.75
C GLU A 131 -5.25 -17.69 -10.59
N ASN A 132 -4.57 -18.13 -9.53
CA ASN A 132 -4.53 -19.52 -9.12
C ASN A 132 -5.25 -19.67 -7.78
N ASN A 133 -6.27 -20.52 -7.77
CA ASN A 133 -7.09 -20.85 -6.60
C ASN A 133 -6.75 -22.22 -6.00
N ASP A 134 -5.79 -22.95 -6.60
CA ASP A 134 -5.53 -24.36 -6.30
C ASP A 134 -4.37 -24.57 -5.33
N LEU A 135 -3.91 -23.50 -4.68
CA LEU A 135 -2.89 -23.68 -3.65
C LEU A 135 -3.47 -24.43 -2.45
N PRO A 136 -2.76 -25.44 -1.96
CA PRO A 136 -3.28 -26.26 -0.87
C PRO A 136 -3.48 -25.45 0.42
N LEU A 137 -2.68 -24.40 0.61
CA LEU A 137 -2.65 -23.61 1.84
C LEU A 137 -2.23 -22.17 1.56
N GLY A 138 -2.38 -21.29 2.58
CA GLY A 138 -1.98 -19.91 2.50
C GLY A 138 -0.46 -19.77 2.42
N VAL A 139 0.02 -19.13 1.38
CA VAL A 139 1.45 -18.87 1.20
C VAL A 139 1.94 -17.84 2.19
N ARG A 140 3.05 -18.11 2.86
CA ARG A 140 3.66 -17.19 3.83
C ARG A 140 4.60 -16.20 3.16
N ASP A 141 5.49 -16.71 2.30
CA ASP A 141 6.45 -15.90 1.56
C ASP A 141 6.73 -16.55 0.19
N PHE A 142 7.15 -15.74 -0.76
CA PHE A 142 7.55 -16.20 -2.08
C PHE A 142 8.62 -15.33 -2.70
N VAL A 143 9.35 -15.92 -3.61
CA VAL A 143 10.26 -15.24 -4.53
C VAL A 143 9.91 -15.64 -5.95
N PHE A 144 10.23 -14.79 -6.92
CA PHE A 144 10.09 -15.11 -8.33
C PHE A 144 11.27 -14.63 -9.15
N PHE A 145 11.46 -15.25 -10.29
CA PHE A 145 12.41 -14.84 -11.32
C PHE A 145 11.87 -15.19 -12.70
N GLU A 146 12.31 -14.46 -13.70
CA GLU A 146 11.93 -14.71 -15.09
C GLU A 146 13.11 -15.24 -15.89
N GLU A 147 12.83 -16.20 -16.76
CA GLU A 147 13.73 -16.69 -17.79
C GLU A 147 12.99 -16.78 -19.13
N GLY A 148 13.36 -15.93 -20.09
CA GLY A 148 12.60 -15.77 -21.33
C GLY A 148 11.19 -15.24 -21.05
N ASN A 149 10.15 -16.01 -21.47
CA ASN A 149 8.74 -15.70 -21.24
C ASN A 149 8.11 -16.57 -20.13
N ILE A 150 8.93 -17.19 -19.29
CA ILE A 150 8.52 -18.08 -18.23
C ILE A 150 8.77 -17.41 -16.89
N LEU A 151 7.76 -17.34 -16.05
CA LEU A 151 7.87 -16.90 -14.67
C LEU A 151 8.02 -18.13 -13.76
N TYR A 152 9.09 -18.15 -12.99
CA TYR A 152 9.30 -19.16 -11.96
C TYR A 152 8.97 -18.56 -10.60
N ILE A 153 8.15 -19.27 -9.82
CA ILE A 153 7.74 -18.85 -8.47
C ILE A 153 8.17 -19.93 -7.49
N VAL A 154 8.89 -19.55 -6.46
CA VAL A 154 9.20 -20.42 -5.32
C VAL A 154 8.51 -19.86 -4.09
N CYS A 155 7.65 -20.63 -3.48
CA CYS A 155 6.88 -20.19 -2.32
C CYS A 155 6.94 -21.20 -1.18
N CYS A 156 6.81 -20.69 0.04
CA CYS A 156 6.72 -21.48 1.26
C CYS A 156 5.35 -21.34 1.92
N ASP A 157 4.92 -22.40 2.58
CA ASP A 157 3.58 -22.55 3.12
C ASP A 157 3.49 -22.28 4.63
N MET A 158 2.31 -21.90 5.08
CA MET A 158 2.04 -21.60 6.49
C MET A 158 1.75 -22.82 7.35
N ASN A 159 1.05 -23.83 6.82
CA ASN A 159 0.62 -25.00 7.60
C ASN A 159 0.06 -26.09 6.70
N LEU A 160 0.67 -27.25 6.70
CA LEU A 160 0.20 -28.44 6.00
C LEU A 160 -0.74 -29.24 6.92
N THR A 161 -1.99 -29.39 6.50
CA THR A 161 -2.94 -30.33 7.10
C THR A 161 -3.13 -31.54 6.18
N SER A 162 -3.72 -32.62 6.66
CA SER A 162 -3.93 -33.89 5.96
C SER A 162 -4.50 -33.82 4.52
N ARG A 163 -5.08 -32.69 4.12
CA ARG A 163 -5.55 -32.47 2.73
C ARG A 163 -4.44 -32.23 1.72
N VAL A 164 -3.22 -31.99 2.19
CA VAL A 164 -2.05 -31.71 1.33
C VAL A 164 -1.42 -32.98 0.83
N ASP A 165 -1.59 -34.09 1.54
CA ASP A 165 -1.06 -35.39 1.10
C ASP A 165 -1.55 -35.72 -0.32
N ALA A 166 -2.84 -35.48 -0.60
CA ALA A 166 -3.42 -35.68 -1.93
C ALA A 166 -2.84 -34.73 -2.99
N TYR A 167 -2.48 -33.51 -2.61
CA TYR A 167 -1.89 -32.54 -3.54
C TYR A 167 -0.41 -32.84 -3.83
N LEU A 168 0.30 -33.36 -2.85
CA LEU A 168 1.68 -33.78 -2.98
C LEU A 168 1.80 -35.11 -3.74
N THR A 169 0.86 -36.05 -3.52
CA THR A 169 0.84 -37.39 -4.16
C THR A 169 0.59 -37.35 -5.66
N ASN A 170 -0.04 -36.31 -6.20
CA ASN A 170 -0.27 -36.15 -7.65
C ASN A 170 1.00 -35.79 -8.47
N VAL A 171 2.15 -35.67 -7.82
CA VAL A 171 3.46 -35.47 -8.47
C VAL A 171 4.34 -36.61 -8.00
N ASN A 172 4.75 -37.52 -8.85
CA ASN A 172 5.64 -38.65 -8.55
C ASN A 172 6.96 -38.20 -7.89
N LEU A 173 6.91 -37.84 -6.61
CA LEU A 173 8.05 -37.36 -5.85
C LEU A 173 8.59 -38.46 -4.92
N PRO A 174 9.93 -38.70 -4.86
CA PRO A 174 10.54 -39.80 -4.10
C PRO A 174 10.30 -39.78 -2.58
N TRP A 175 9.78 -38.70 -2.02
CA TRP A 175 9.58 -38.48 -0.58
C TRP A 175 8.16 -38.81 -0.08
N GLU A 176 7.22 -39.19 -0.97
CA GLU A 176 5.84 -39.59 -0.65
C GLU A 176 5.72 -40.73 0.41
N LYS A 177 6.83 -41.40 0.71
CA LYS A 177 6.84 -42.57 1.61
C LYS A 177 7.04 -42.26 3.10
N LYS A 178 7.15 -40.96 3.54
CA LYS A 178 7.55 -40.64 4.92
C LYS A 178 6.72 -39.56 5.63
N ILE A 179 5.51 -39.23 5.17
CA ILE A 179 4.63 -38.36 5.96
C ILE A 179 3.89 -39.22 6.95
N GLU A 180 4.37 -39.28 8.19
CA GLU A 180 3.64 -39.87 9.30
C GLU A 180 2.41 -39.02 9.58
N GLU A 181 1.26 -39.67 9.69
CA GLU A 181 -0.04 -39.08 10.01
C GLU A 181 0.06 -38.19 11.24
N HIS A 182 -0.45 -36.95 11.16
CA HIS A 182 -0.69 -35.99 12.26
C HIS A 182 0.38 -34.92 12.61
N VAL A 183 1.40 -34.68 11.81
CA VAL A 183 2.31 -33.58 12.09
C VAL A 183 2.01 -32.39 11.17
N SER A 184 1.88 -31.17 11.73
CA SER A 184 1.84 -29.97 10.90
C SER A 184 3.21 -29.82 10.24
N VAL A 185 3.26 -29.89 8.92
CA VAL A 185 4.47 -29.80 8.12
C VAL A 185 4.48 -28.49 7.33
N GLY A 186 5.65 -27.92 7.11
CA GLY A 186 5.88 -26.86 6.15
C GLY A 186 6.23 -27.44 4.79
N ALA A 187 6.08 -26.65 3.75
CA ALA A 187 6.53 -27.03 2.43
C ALA A 187 7.12 -25.86 1.64
N LEU A 188 8.03 -26.19 0.74
CA LEU A 188 8.58 -25.31 -0.28
C LEU A 188 8.13 -25.85 -1.64
N PHE A 189 7.55 -24.99 -2.47
CA PHE A 189 7.06 -25.33 -3.79
C PHE A 189 7.74 -24.47 -4.84
N ALA A 190 8.06 -25.07 -5.99
CA ALA A 190 8.50 -24.35 -7.17
C ALA A 190 7.47 -24.55 -8.30
N PHE A 191 7.08 -23.44 -8.89
CA PHE A 191 6.11 -23.39 -9.97
C PHE A 191 6.72 -22.70 -11.19
N LYS A 192 6.22 -23.11 -12.36
CA LYS A 192 6.50 -22.50 -13.64
C LYS A 192 5.19 -21.96 -14.22
N VAL A 193 5.18 -20.69 -14.55
CA VAL A 193 4.00 -19.99 -15.09
C VAL A 193 4.32 -19.50 -16.50
N TYR A 194 3.51 -19.88 -17.48
CA TYR A 194 3.70 -19.50 -18.85
C TYR A 194 2.37 -19.33 -19.59
N GLU A 195 2.37 -18.51 -20.62
CA GLU A 195 1.20 -18.23 -21.43
C GLU A 195 0.85 -19.41 -22.36
N ASN A 196 -0.40 -19.86 -22.30
CA ASN A 196 -0.96 -20.77 -23.29
C ASN A 196 -1.57 -19.97 -24.42
N LYS A 197 -0.81 -19.76 -25.49
CA LYS A 197 -1.23 -18.97 -26.65
C LYS A 197 -2.51 -19.48 -27.32
N ASN A 198 -2.79 -20.78 -27.22
CA ASN A 198 -3.98 -21.37 -27.85
C ASN A 198 -5.26 -21.11 -27.05
N ALA A 199 -5.17 -20.92 -25.73
CA ALA A 199 -6.32 -20.75 -24.86
C ALA A 199 -6.43 -19.32 -24.30
N ASN A 200 -5.53 -18.41 -24.66
CA ASN A 200 -5.41 -17.06 -24.09
C ASN A 200 -5.45 -17.06 -22.56
N SER A 201 -4.77 -18.03 -21.97
CA SER A 201 -4.73 -18.29 -20.53
C SER A 201 -3.31 -18.61 -20.07
N TYR A 202 -3.06 -18.57 -18.76
CA TYR A 202 -1.78 -18.96 -18.19
C TYR A 202 -1.86 -20.38 -17.63
N ILE A 203 -0.80 -21.16 -17.86
CA ILE A 203 -0.59 -22.48 -17.24
C ILE A 203 0.31 -22.28 -16.02
N PHE A 204 -0.10 -22.85 -14.91
CA PHE A 204 0.60 -22.87 -13.65
C PHE A 204 0.99 -24.32 -13.33
N GLU A 205 2.22 -24.65 -13.58
CA GLU A 205 2.76 -26.00 -13.46
C GLU A 205 3.63 -26.12 -12.22
N LYS A 206 3.29 -27.03 -11.31
CA LYS A 206 4.16 -27.36 -10.19
C LYS A 206 5.31 -28.23 -10.70
N ILE A 207 6.55 -27.75 -10.56
CA ILE A 207 7.74 -28.40 -11.07
C ILE A 207 8.57 -29.09 -9.98
N TRP A 208 8.41 -28.65 -8.72
CA TRP A 208 9.13 -29.24 -7.59
C TRP A 208 8.43 -28.94 -6.27
N ALA A 209 8.62 -29.82 -5.28
CA ALA A 209 8.19 -29.59 -3.90
C ALA A 209 9.08 -30.32 -2.89
N LYS A 210 9.21 -29.72 -1.70
CA LYS A 210 9.92 -30.29 -0.55
C LYS A 210 9.12 -30.07 0.72
N SER A 211 8.87 -31.12 1.48
CA SER A 211 8.23 -31.04 2.79
C SER A 211 9.23 -30.95 3.93
N PHE A 212 8.81 -30.33 5.03
CA PHE A 212 9.59 -30.19 6.27
C PHE A 212 8.71 -30.60 7.47
N PRO A 213 9.32 -31.16 8.53
CA PRO A 213 8.58 -31.50 9.75
C PRO A 213 8.17 -30.25 10.57
N GLN A 214 8.58 -29.04 10.16
CA GLN A 214 8.25 -27.76 10.78
C GLN A 214 7.70 -26.80 9.74
N GLN A 215 6.98 -25.78 10.20
CA GLN A 215 6.49 -24.73 9.33
C GLN A 215 7.64 -23.90 8.73
N THR A 216 7.43 -23.41 7.52
CA THR A 216 8.35 -22.52 6.85
C THR A 216 8.06 -21.07 7.25
N GLY A 217 9.09 -20.24 7.34
CA GLY A 217 9.00 -18.84 7.76
C GLY A 217 9.22 -17.86 6.62
N VAL A 218 10.32 -18.00 5.91
CA VAL A 218 10.80 -17.08 4.88
C VAL A 218 11.43 -17.87 3.75
N VAL A 219 11.35 -17.34 2.53
CA VAL A 219 12.07 -17.85 1.36
C VAL A 219 12.96 -16.77 0.75
N TYR A 220 14.14 -17.16 0.33
CA TYR A 220 15.15 -16.32 -0.32
C TYR A 220 15.58 -16.95 -1.64
N PHE A 221 15.88 -16.16 -2.64
CA PHE A 221 16.43 -16.64 -3.91
C PHE A 221 17.63 -15.81 -4.34
N ASN A 222 18.72 -16.51 -4.60
CA ASN A 222 19.92 -15.97 -5.23
C ASN A 222 19.92 -16.34 -6.71
N LYS A 223 19.70 -15.34 -7.56
CA LYS A 223 19.62 -15.53 -9.01
C LYS A 223 20.97 -15.89 -9.62
N GLU A 224 22.06 -15.37 -9.07
CA GLU A 224 23.42 -15.57 -9.63
C GLU A 224 23.92 -16.99 -9.41
N LYS A 225 23.63 -17.56 -8.24
CA LYS A 225 24.03 -18.93 -7.88
C LYS A 225 22.94 -19.97 -8.11
N LEU A 226 21.72 -19.53 -8.46
CA LEU A 226 20.52 -20.36 -8.58
C LEU A 226 20.26 -21.17 -7.29
N GLU A 227 20.31 -20.47 -6.16
CA GLU A 227 20.10 -21.06 -4.83
C GLU A 227 18.84 -20.51 -4.18
N VAL A 228 18.02 -21.41 -3.63
CA VAL A 228 16.82 -21.10 -2.85
C VAL A 228 17.10 -21.39 -1.39
N GLY A 229 17.03 -20.37 -0.55
CA GLY A 229 17.10 -20.50 0.91
C GLY A 229 15.72 -20.53 1.54
N VAL A 230 15.53 -21.39 2.54
CA VAL A 230 14.31 -21.42 3.37
C VAL A 230 14.67 -21.37 4.83
N GLY A 231 13.96 -20.51 5.57
CA GLY A 231 14.03 -20.44 7.03
C GLY A 231 12.81 -21.12 7.65
N LEU A 232 13.01 -21.93 8.69
CA LEU A 232 11.97 -22.71 9.35
C LEU A 232 11.59 -22.11 10.71
N ASP A 233 10.41 -22.50 11.22
CA ASP A 233 9.93 -22.13 12.56
C ASP A 233 10.76 -22.76 13.69
N SER A 234 11.51 -23.83 13.39
CA SER A 234 12.47 -24.45 14.31
C SER A 234 13.80 -23.72 14.45
N GLY A 235 14.01 -22.65 13.63
CA GLY A 235 15.27 -21.93 13.58
C GLY A 235 16.30 -22.48 12.60
N ASN A 236 15.97 -23.55 11.87
CA ASN A 236 16.81 -24.08 10.82
C ASN A 236 16.77 -23.18 9.56
N ILE A 237 17.91 -23.17 8.86
CA ILE A 237 18.09 -22.51 7.57
C ILE A 237 18.67 -23.54 6.61
N ILE A 238 18.01 -23.71 5.46
CA ILE A 238 18.41 -24.69 4.46
C ILE A 238 18.48 -24.01 3.10
N PHE A 239 19.54 -24.25 2.35
CA PHE A 239 19.65 -23.82 0.95
C PHE A 239 19.61 -25.01 0.02
N TYR A 240 18.97 -24.80 -1.12
CA TYR A 240 18.87 -25.75 -2.21
C TYR A 240 19.42 -25.11 -3.48
N LYS A 241 20.33 -25.79 -4.14
CA LYS A 241 20.85 -25.40 -5.45
C LYS A 241 20.03 -26.04 -6.56
N THR A 242 19.72 -25.27 -7.59
CA THR A 242 19.06 -25.74 -8.82
C THR A 242 19.88 -25.34 -10.05
N SER A 243 19.46 -25.74 -11.24
CA SER A 243 20.13 -25.39 -12.49
C SER A 243 19.15 -25.09 -13.63
N ALA A 244 19.58 -24.29 -14.58
CA ALA A 244 18.84 -24.04 -15.82
C ALA A 244 18.80 -25.29 -16.73
N GLU A 245 19.82 -26.15 -16.66
CA GLU A 245 19.89 -27.41 -17.43
C GLU A 245 18.77 -28.37 -17.02
N SER A 246 18.48 -28.47 -15.71
CA SER A 246 17.33 -29.23 -15.21
C SER A 246 15.99 -28.52 -15.43
N LYS A 247 15.96 -27.34 -16.04
CA LYS A 247 14.77 -26.47 -16.14
C LYS A 247 14.12 -26.20 -14.79
N TYR A 248 14.94 -26.10 -13.76
CA TYR A 248 14.53 -25.85 -12.37
C TYR A 248 13.59 -26.95 -11.78
N THR A 249 13.69 -28.17 -12.25
CA THR A 249 12.93 -29.31 -11.73
C THR A 249 13.68 -30.10 -10.67
N GLU A 250 14.99 -29.89 -10.55
CA GLU A 250 15.87 -30.57 -9.61
C GLU A 250 16.50 -29.58 -8.63
N TYR A 251 16.47 -29.93 -7.35
CA TYR A 251 17.04 -29.14 -6.27
C TYR A 251 17.82 -30.07 -5.33
N SER A 252 19.08 -29.72 -5.10
CA SER A 252 19.98 -30.42 -4.17
C SER A 252 20.30 -29.54 -2.97
N GLU A 253 20.30 -30.10 -1.77
CA GLU A 253 20.66 -29.38 -0.55
C GLU A 253 22.15 -28.96 -0.62
N SER A 254 22.39 -27.64 -0.46
CA SER A 254 23.72 -27.04 -0.51
C SER A 254 24.18 -26.47 0.83
N PHE A 255 23.25 -26.24 1.77
CA PHE A 255 23.54 -25.73 3.10
C PHE A 255 22.43 -26.12 4.07
N ASN A 256 22.79 -26.46 5.33
CA ASN A 256 21.82 -26.73 6.40
C ASN A 256 22.45 -26.40 7.76
N SER A 257 21.88 -25.41 8.45
CA SER A 257 22.35 -24.97 9.76
C SER A 257 21.16 -24.61 10.66
N LYS A 258 21.39 -24.61 11.98
CA LYS A 258 20.38 -24.23 12.98
C LYS A 258 20.91 -23.09 13.87
N PRO A 259 21.01 -21.86 13.35
CA PRO A 259 21.52 -20.73 14.13
C PRO A 259 20.50 -20.16 15.13
N HIS A 260 19.23 -20.50 15.00
CA HIS A 260 18.13 -19.94 15.79
C HIS A 260 17.37 -20.98 16.60
N THR A 261 16.64 -20.51 17.61
CA THR A 261 15.75 -21.35 18.46
C THR A 261 14.27 -21.13 18.19
N SER A 262 13.93 -20.18 17.32
CA SER A 262 12.55 -19.85 16.90
C SER A 262 12.52 -19.49 15.42
N ARG A 263 11.33 -19.11 14.93
CA ARG A 263 11.06 -18.80 13.54
C ARG A 263 12.06 -17.84 12.93
N VAL A 264 12.63 -18.23 11.79
CA VAL A 264 13.45 -17.36 10.95
C VAL A 264 12.52 -16.39 10.20
N MET A 265 12.77 -15.09 10.35
CA MET A 265 11.94 -14.02 9.82
C MET A 265 12.57 -13.29 8.63
N GLY A 266 13.88 -13.37 8.50
CA GLY A 266 14.65 -12.81 7.40
C GLY A 266 15.86 -13.65 7.08
N LEU A 267 16.17 -13.77 5.79
CA LEU A 267 17.28 -14.58 5.28
C LEU A 267 17.91 -13.90 4.08
N SER A 268 19.23 -13.86 4.01
CA SER A 268 19.98 -13.36 2.85
C SER A 268 21.34 -14.00 2.76
N LEU A 269 21.87 -14.13 1.54
CA LEU A 269 23.21 -14.63 1.26
C LEU A 269 24.11 -13.49 0.77
N ASP A 270 25.23 -13.32 1.43
CA ASP A 270 26.34 -12.49 0.99
C ASP A 270 27.32 -13.33 0.17
N ASP A 271 27.14 -13.30 -1.14
CA ASP A 271 27.93 -14.11 -2.08
C ASP A 271 29.39 -13.72 -2.10
N LYS A 272 29.68 -12.46 -1.82
CA LYS A 272 31.03 -11.90 -1.85
C LYS A 272 31.89 -12.45 -0.71
N ASN A 273 31.29 -12.54 0.47
CA ASN A 273 32.00 -12.96 1.68
C ASN A 273 31.70 -14.42 2.08
N GLY A 274 30.71 -15.06 1.45
CA GLY A 274 30.31 -16.44 1.76
C GLY A 274 29.53 -16.54 3.08
N TYR A 275 28.78 -15.51 3.45
CA TYR A 275 28.01 -15.47 4.70
C TYR A 275 26.52 -15.52 4.48
N VAL A 276 25.84 -16.22 5.37
CA VAL A 276 24.37 -16.20 5.49
C VAL A 276 23.99 -15.30 6.65
N TYR A 277 23.26 -14.24 6.36
CA TYR A 277 22.62 -13.38 7.35
C TYR A 277 21.22 -13.89 7.63
N SER A 278 20.86 -13.98 8.92
CA SER A 278 19.51 -14.38 9.33
C SER A 278 19.06 -13.67 10.58
N CYS A 279 17.75 -13.35 10.65
CA CYS A 279 17.12 -12.80 11.85
C CYS A 279 15.88 -13.61 12.22
N SER A 280 15.53 -13.60 13.50
CA SER A 280 14.48 -14.48 14.03
C SER A 280 13.62 -13.85 15.11
N SER A 281 12.46 -14.47 15.33
CA SER A 281 11.60 -14.19 16.49
C SER A 281 12.27 -14.54 17.82
N ASP A 282 13.40 -15.27 17.83
CA ASP A 282 14.23 -15.51 19.02
C ASP A 282 15.01 -14.27 19.47
N LYS A 283 14.81 -13.12 18.79
CA LYS A 283 15.42 -11.81 19.07
C LYS A 283 16.89 -11.71 18.68
N LYS A 284 17.39 -12.65 17.89
CA LYS A 284 18.79 -12.70 17.45
C LYS A 284 18.95 -12.40 15.98
N PHE A 285 20.05 -11.71 15.67
CA PHE A 285 20.61 -11.56 14.34
C PHE A 285 21.90 -12.35 14.28
N MET A 286 21.97 -13.30 13.34
CA MET A 286 23.04 -14.28 13.21
C MET A 286 23.75 -14.16 11.87
N LEU A 287 25.03 -14.45 11.88
CA LEU A 287 25.86 -14.69 10.73
C LEU A 287 26.31 -16.15 10.75
N SER A 288 26.07 -16.87 9.66
CA SER A 288 26.56 -18.25 9.47
C SER A 288 27.55 -18.31 8.30
N ASP A 289 28.61 -19.08 8.43
CA ASP A 289 29.54 -19.33 7.35
C ASP A 289 28.94 -20.35 6.38
N PHE A 290 28.79 -19.99 5.11
CA PHE A 290 28.21 -20.86 4.10
C PHE A 290 29.10 -22.06 3.77
N SER A 291 30.40 -21.95 3.99
CA SER A 291 31.38 -23.04 3.79
C SER A 291 31.50 -23.99 4.98
N ASN A 292 31.11 -23.51 6.19
CA ASN A 292 31.17 -24.27 7.42
C ASN A 292 29.85 -24.22 8.17
N TYR A 293 28.99 -25.20 7.93
CA TYR A 293 27.62 -25.28 8.47
C TYR A 293 27.51 -25.22 10.00
N SER A 294 28.58 -25.54 10.71
CA SER A 294 28.61 -25.52 12.17
C SER A 294 29.01 -24.17 12.76
N SER A 295 29.50 -23.25 11.94
CA SER A 295 29.96 -21.94 12.39
C SER A 295 28.88 -20.90 12.23
N SER A 296 28.28 -20.52 13.36
CA SER A 296 27.32 -19.41 13.43
C SER A 296 27.66 -18.48 14.59
N MET A 297 27.61 -17.18 14.35
CA MET A 297 27.93 -16.14 15.32
C MET A 297 26.74 -15.21 15.51
N GLU A 298 26.43 -14.89 16.77
CA GLU A 298 25.47 -13.86 17.12
C GLU A 298 26.09 -12.48 16.89
N ILE A 299 25.45 -11.67 16.04
CA ILE A 299 25.88 -10.30 15.72
C ILE A 299 25.19 -9.29 16.63
N ALA A 300 23.90 -9.48 16.89
CA ALA A 300 23.14 -8.61 17.74
C ALA A 300 21.94 -9.33 18.34
N GLN A 301 21.50 -8.83 19.49
CA GLN A 301 20.27 -9.22 20.17
C GLN A 301 19.37 -8.00 20.36
N SER A 302 18.05 -8.19 20.22
CA SER A 302 17.03 -7.19 20.49
C SER A 302 16.20 -7.57 21.72
N ASN A 303 15.49 -6.60 22.28
CA ASN A 303 14.47 -6.86 23.31
C ASN A 303 13.20 -7.50 22.73
N PHE A 304 12.98 -7.37 21.41
CA PHE A 304 11.81 -7.83 20.68
C PHE A 304 12.23 -8.75 19.53
N GLY A 305 11.32 -9.62 19.10
CA GLY A 305 11.53 -10.47 17.93
C GLY A 305 11.75 -9.63 16.67
N PHE A 306 12.71 -10.03 15.84
CA PHE A 306 12.88 -9.42 14.52
C PHE A 306 11.72 -9.82 13.60
N THR A 307 11.36 -8.91 12.69
CA THR A 307 10.18 -9.06 11.81
C THR A 307 10.50 -9.08 10.33
N ALA A 308 11.56 -8.38 9.91
CA ALA A 308 12.01 -8.35 8.53
C ALA A 308 13.49 -7.97 8.42
N MET A 309 14.09 -8.35 7.29
CA MET A 309 15.48 -8.05 6.94
C MET A 309 15.58 -7.75 5.45
N ILE A 310 16.39 -6.74 5.10
CA ILE A 310 16.81 -6.46 3.72
C ILE A 310 18.33 -6.30 3.71
N PHE A 311 19.00 -6.93 2.75
CA PHE A 311 20.42 -6.79 2.51
C PHE A 311 20.67 -6.01 1.22
N ASP A 312 21.32 -4.86 1.34
CA ASP A 312 21.81 -4.05 0.21
C ASP A 312 23.28 -4.42 -0.06
N LYS A 313 23.47 -5.41 -0.90
CA LYS A 313 24.80 -5.92 -1.26
C LYS A 313 25.66 -4.92 -2.04
N ASN A 314 25.06 -3.89 -2.65
CA ASN A 314 25.78 -2.89 -3.42
C ASN A 314 26.40 -1.82 -2.53
N ASN A 315 25.79 -1.52 -1.39
CA ASN A 315 26.26 -0.52 -0.43
C ASN A 315 26.75 -1.15 0.88
N ASP A 316 26.92 -2.47 0.95
CA ASP A 316 27.35 -3.23 2.12
C ASP A 316 26.54 -2.87 3.39
N ARG A 317 25.17 -2.73 3.24
CA ARG A 317 24.27 -2.40 4.32
C ARG A 317 23.22 -3.48 4.55
N LEU A 318 22.91 -3.73 5.80
CA LEU A 318 21.87 -4.64 6.20
C LEU A 318 20.87 -3.91 7.12
N PHE A 319 19.58 -4.06 6.83
CA PHE A 319 18.48 -3.41 7.51
C PHE A 319 17.65 -4.43 8.25
N LEU A 320 17.34 -4.16 9.52
CA LEU A 320 16.52 -5.00 10.39
C LEU A 320 15.40 -4.20 11.03
N THR A 321 14.24 -4.83 11.17
CA THR A 321 13.10 -4.30 11.93
C THR A 321 12.65 -5.29 12.99
N ASP A 322 12.00 -4.78 14.05
CA ASP A 322 11.50 -5.62 15.12
C ASP A 322 10.05 -5.28 15.55
N GLU A 323 9.51 -6.11 16.46
CA GLU A 323 8.16 -5.95 17.01
C GLU A 323 8.02 -4.72 17.92
N GLY A 324 9.13 -4.14 18.38
CA GLY A 324 9.16 -2.91 19.19
C GLY A 324 9.15 -1.63 18.37
N GLY A 325 9.11 -1.72 17.02
CA GLY A 325 9.11 -0.55 16.15
C GLY A 325 10.49 0.04 15.90
N VAL A 326 11.55 -0.71 16.15
CA VAL A 326 12.93 -0.28 15.96
C VAL A 326 13.45 -0.73 14.61
N PHE A 327 14.05 0.22 13.91
CA PHE A 327 14.79 0.01 12.67
C PHE A 327 16.30 0.10 12.95
N ARG A 328 17.07 -0.85 12.44
CA ARG A 328 18.53 -0.95 12.62
C ARG A 328 19.24 -1.01 11.30
N VAL A 329 20.40 -0.37 11.25
CA VAL A 329 21.32 -0.40 10.10
C VAL A 329 22.66 -0.99 10.53
N PHE A 330 23.09 -2.02 9.83
CA PHE A 330 24.41 -2.62 9.98
C PHE A 330 25.25 -2.38 8.74
N LEU A 331 26.54 -2.14 8.92
CA LEU A 331 27.53 -2.22 7.85
C LEU A 331 28.10 -3.64 7.79
N THR A 332 28.15 -4.21 6.60
CA THR A 332 28.62 -5.58 6.34
C THR A 332 30.01 -5.63 5.71
N ASN A 333 30.60 -4.47 5.41
CA ASN A 333 32.01 -4.36 5.00
C ASN A 333 33.00 -4.50 6.17
N THR A 334 32.51 -4.71 7.39
CA THR A 334 33.28 -5.04 8.59
C THR A 334 32.96 -6.46 9.04
N TYR A 335 33.94 -7.11 9.73
CA TYR A 335 33.73 -8.42 10.33
C TYR A 335 34.01 -8.37 11.85
N PRO A 336 33.03 -8.67 12.69
CA PRO A 336 31.59 -8.88 12.38
C PRO A 336 30.91 -7.61 11.86
N PRO A 337 29.70 -7.71 11.26
CA PRO A 337 28.89 -6.56 10.87
C PRO A 337 28.66 -5.59 12.01
N THR A 338 28.83 -4.30 11.76
CA THR A 338 28.78 -3.26 12.80
C THR A 338 27.46 -2.49 12.77
N LEU A 339 26.77 -2.38 13.90
CA LEU A 339 25.59 -1.53 14.07
C LEU A 339 26.00 -0.05 13.98
N VAL A 340 25.43 0.68 13.02
CA VAL A 340 25.73 2.11 12.81
C VAL A 340 24.54 3.01 13.10
N SER A 341 23.33 2.48 13.06
CA SER A 341 22.12 3.26 13.36
C SER A 341 21.04 2.41 14.01
N LEU A 342 20.34 3.06 14.97
CA LEU A 342 19.20 2.51 15.67
C LEU A 342 18.14 3.61 15.78
N ILE A 343 17.01 3.45 15.07
CA ILE A 343 15.97 4.45 14.97
C ILE A 343 14.66 3.88 15.48
N GLN A 344 14.05 4.55 16.46
CA GLN A 344 12.68 4.28 16.86
C GLN A 344 11.75 4.94 15.86
N THR A 345 11.28 4.19 14.86
CA THR A 345 10.41 4.73 13.79
C THR A 345 8.96 4.85 14.24
N HIS A 346 8.51 3.93 15.08
CA HIS A 346 7.14 3.89 15.57
C HIS A 346 7.13 3.56 17.05
N SER A 347 6.52 4.39 17.88
CA SER A 347 6.41 4.10 19.31
C SER A 347 5.57 2.84 19.55
N THR A 348 6.16 1.78 20.07
CA THR A 348 5.49 0.54 20.50
C THR A 348 4.61 -0.16 19.46
N SER A 349 4.91 0.00 18.16
CA SER A 349 4.15 -0.62 17.08
C SER A 349 5.03 -1.56 16.28
N CYS A 350 4.58 -2.80 16.14
CA CYS A 350 5.29 -3.83 15.38
C CYS A 350 5.42 -3.44 13.90
N ILE A 351 6.65 -3.37 13.38
CA ILE A 351 6.90 -3.17 11.96
C ILE A 351 6.73 -4.51 11.27
N ARG A 352 5.82 -4.59 10.31
CA ARG A 352 5.54 -5.79 9.51
C ARG A 352 5.98 -5.65 8.06
N GLY A 353 5.67 -4.50 7.46
CA GLY A 353 6.06 -4.19 6.08
C GLY A 353 7.42 -3.50 6.06
N LEU A 354 8.29 -3.93 5.15
CA LEU A 354 9.59 -3.31 4.89
C LEU A 354 9.87 -3.38 3.39
N ASP A 355 10.29 -2.24 2.82
CA ASP A 355 10.79 -2.18 1.45
C ASP A 355 11.79 -1.03 1.29
N ILE A 356 12.59 -1.03 0.21
CA ILE A 356 13.67 -0.08 -0.01
C ILE A 356 13.73 0.40 -1.46
N ASP A 357 13.99 1.69 -1.64
CA ASP A 357 14.46 2.26 -2.91
C ASP A 357 15.99 2.41 -2.86
N PHE A 358 16.69 1.47 -3.47
CA PHE A 358 18.16 1.46 -3.50
C PHE A 358 18.76 2.66 -4.26
N LYS A 359 18.03 3.26 -5.21
CA LYS A 359 18.51 4.42 -5.98
C LYS A 359 18.40 5.72 -5.18
N LYS A 360 17.25 5.94 -4.57
CA LYS A 360 16.99 7.14 -3.78
C LYS A 360 17.46 7.01 -2.33
N GLN A 361 17.86 5.81 -1.93
CA GLN A 361 18.24 5.48 -0.56
C GLN A 361 17.11 5.78 0.44
N TYR A 362 15.87 5.46 0.06
CA TYR A 362 14.71 5.56 0.94
C TYR A 362 14.27 4.18 1.40
N ILE A 363 13.87 4.10 2.68
CA ILE A 363 13.26 2.91 3.25
C ILE A 363 11.83 3.21 3.67
N PHE A 364 10.98 2.22 3.52
CA PHE A 364 9.56 2.29 3.82
C PHE A 364 9.25 1.24 4.89
N THR A 365 8.67 1.67 6.02
CA THR A 365 8.23 0.77 7.08
C THR A 365 6.74 0.89 7.30
N GLY A 366 6.05 -0.25 7.47
CA GLY A 366 4.61 -0.33 7.73
C GLY A 366 4.31 -1.09 9.01
N THR A 367 3.35 -0.60 9.79
CA THR A 367 3.06 -1.14 11.12
C THR A 367 1.74 -1.88 11.22
N ASN A 368 1.61 -2.66 12.28
CA ASN A 368 0.35 -3.31 12.68
C ASN A 368 -0.75 -2.32 13.12
N LYS A 369 -0.45 -1.02 13.21
CA LYS A 369 -1.42 0.05 13.49
C LYS A 369 -1.80 0.87 12.25
N GLY A 370 -1.30 0.48 11.06
CA GLY A 370 -1.62 1.13 9.81
C GLY A 370 -0.79 2.38 9.49
N ASN A 371 0.30 2.64 10.19
CA ASN A 371 1.19 3.74 9.89
C ASN A 371 2.31 3.31 8.93
N ILE A 372 2.66 4.19 8.02
CA ILE A 372 3.80 4.03 7.10
C ILE A 372 4.79 5.15 7.41
N SER A 373 6.06 4.80 7.65
CA SER A 373 7.13 5.79 7.74
C SER A 373 8.09 5.66 6.57
N ILE A 374 8.58 6.82 6.12
CA ILE A 374 9.57 6.95 5.07
C ILE A 374 10.82 7.55 5.70
N LEU A 375 11.92 6.82 5.61
CA LEU A 375 13.22 7.24 6.11
C LEU A 375 14.18 7.48 4.94
N ASP A 376 14.97 8.55 5.06
CA ASP A 376 16.15 8.77 4.23
C ASP A 376 17.33 8.04 4.87
N LEU A 377 17.94 7.15 4.14
CA LEU A 377 19.10 6.40 4.62
C LEU A 377 20.38 7.25 4.61
N GLY A 378 20.48 8.24 3.73
CA GLY A 378 21.60 9.16 3.66
C GLY A 378 22.97 8.45 3.74
N ASN A 379 23.90 9.05 4.48
CA ASN A 379 25.13 8.40 4.91
C ASN A 379 24.85 7.53 6.15
N PRO A 380 25.56 6.39 6.33
CA PRO A 380 25.42 5.56 7.51
C PRO A 380 25.55 6.33 8.83
N GLY A 381 24.61 6.12 9.74
CA GLY A 381 24.54 6.84 11.02
C GLY A 381 23.88 8.23 10.95
N LYS A 382 23.38 8.64 9.77
CA LYS A 382 22.68 9.92 9.55
C LYS A 382 21.27 9.73 8.99
N GLU A 383 20.73 8.54 9.15
CA GLU A 383 19.38 8.22 8.72
C GLU A 383 18.35 9.05 9.50
N LYS A 384 17.33 9.51 8.81
CA LYS A 384 16.27 10.34 9.42
C LYS A 384 14.90 10.03 8.87
N LEU A 385 13.90 10.21 9.72
CA LEU A 385 12.50 10.15 9.31
C LEU A 385 12.17 11.38 8.43
N ILE A 386 11.70 11.13 7.19
CA ILE A 386 11.28 12.19 6.27
C ILE A 386 9.79 12.46 6.41
N LYS A 387 8.97 11.40 6.47
CA LYS A 387 7.52 11.50 6.38
C LYS A 387 6.85 10.33 7.10
N GLU A 388 5.74 10.64 7.75
CA GLU A 388 4.77 9.65 8.21
C GLU A 388 3.48 9.77 7.42
N ILE A 389 2.93 8.62 7.04
CA ILE A 389 1.63 8.48 6.40
C ILE A 389 0.81 7.60 7.33
N SER A 390 -0.29 8.13 7.85
CA SER A 390 -1.22 7.35 8.66
C SER A 390 -2.33 6.80 7.77
N TYR A 391 -2.58 5.50 7.86
CA TYR A 391 -3.70 4.86 7.17
C TYR A 391 -5.01 5.21 7.88
N PHE A 392 -5.80 6.06 7.25
CA PHE A 392 -7.08 6.54 7.78
C PHE A 392 -8.24 5.56 7.53
N GLY A 393 -8.15 4.39 8.10
CA GLY A 393 -9.21 3.38 8.04
C GLY A 393 -9.38 2.63 9.35
N GLY A 394 -8.68 3.08 10.40
CA GLY A 394 -8.68 2.51 11.75
C GLY A 394 -8.03 1.12 11.83
N ASN A 395 -7.02 0.97 12.64
CA ASN A 395 -6.37 -0.28 13.09
C ASN A 395 -6.21 -1.41 12.06
N LEU A 396 -5.95 -1.08 10.79
CA LEU A 396 -5.65 -2.08 9.76
C LEU A 396 -4.15 -2.36 9.76
N GLU A 397 -3.77 -3.57 10.12
CA GLU A 397 -2.40 -4.02 10.08
C GLU A 397 -1.86 -4.02 8.65
N ILE A 398 -0.87 -3.16 8.37
CA ILE A 398 -0.07 -3.25 7.14
C ILE A 398 0.89 -4.41 7.32
N ARG A 399 0.78 -5.40 6.44
CA ARG A 399 1.58 -6.62 6.50
C ARG A 399 2.77 -6.58 5.56
N ILE A 400 2.61 -5.91 4.44
CA ILE A 400 3.62 -5.83 3.39
C ILE A 400 3.60 -4.48 2.70
N LEU A 401 4.76 -4.01 2.30
CA LEU A 401 4.96 -2.84 1.46
C LEU A 401 5.76 -3.22 0.23
N ARG A 402 5.47 -2.60 -0.92
CA ARG A 402 6.28 -2.68 -2.15
C ARG A 402 6.30 -1.34 -2.85
N TYR A 403 7.50 -0.90 -3.15
CA TYR A 403 7.73 0.37 -3.82
C TYR A 403 7.95 0.19 -5.32
N ASN A 404 7.24 1.00 -6.09
CA ASN A 404 7.46 1.16 -7.52
C ASN A 404 8.24 2.44 -7.79
N SER A 405 9.53 2.30 -8.06
CA SER A 405 10.43 3.44 -8.30
C SER A 405 10.08 4.24 -9.55
N ASP A 406 9.50 3.59 -10.56
CA ASP A 406 9.27 4.20 -11.87
C ASP A 406 8.06 5.15 -11.82
N LYS A 407 7.03 4.77 -11.05
CA LYS A 407 5.83 5.60 -10.84
C LYS A 407 5.87 6.41 -9.54
N ASN A 408 6.88 6.21 -8.70
CA ASN A 408 6.99 6.80 -7.36
C ASN A 408 5.76 6.51 -6.48
N GLU A 409 5.29 5.26 -6.54
CA GLU A 409 4.12 4.75 -5.85
C GLU A 409 4.50 3.68 -4.84
N LEU A 410 3.83 3.67 -3.70
CA LEU A 410 3.98 2.64 -2.68
C LEU A 410 2.70 1.82 -2.59
N TYR A 411 2.82 0.50 -2.66
CA TYR A 411 1.74 -0.45 -2.50
C TYR A 411 1.77 -1.02 -1.08
N SER A 412 0.66 -0.98 -0.38
CA SER A 412 0.50 -1.62 0.93
C SER A 412 -0.55 -2.72 0.86
N GLY A 413 -0.23 -3.88 1.42
CA GLY A 413 -1.17 -4.98 1.62
C GLY A 413 -1.54 -5.14 3.08
N ASP A 414 -2.82 -5.29 3.39
CA ASP A 414 -3.33 -5.34 4.75
C ASP A 414 -3.84 -6.73 5.18
N GLN A 415 -4.22 -6.83 6.46
CA GLN A 415 -4.74 -8.07 7.02
C GLN A 415 -6.16 -8.44 6.56
N LYS A 416 -6.88 -7.52 5.89
CA LYS A 416 -8.21 -7.79 5.33
C LYS A 416 -8.16 -8.14 3.84
N GLY A 417 -6.98 -8.20 3.24
CA GLY A 417 -6.80 -8.55 1.83
C GLY A 417 -6.94 -7.36 0.88
N LYS A 418 -6.96 -6.15 1.39
CA LYS A 418 -7.02 -4.92 0.60
C LYS A 418 -5.60 -4.50 0.21
N ILE A 419 -5.42 -4.08 -1.04
CA ILE A 419 -4.20 -3.42 -1.52
C ILE A 419 -4.51 -1.94 -1.72
N THR A 420 -3.65 -1.08 -1.18
CA THR A 420 -3.77 0.39 -1.33
C THR A 420 -2.50 0.93 -1.98
N VAL A 421 -2.68 1.82 -2.94
CA VAL A 421 -1.59 2.54 -3.62
C VAL A 421 -1.50 3.94 -3.07
N TRP A 422 -0.28 4.37 -2.75
CA TRP A 422 0.02 5.66 -2.14
C TRP A 422 0.90 6.50 -3.05
N SER A 423 0.58 7.77 -3.18
CA SER A 423 1.47 8.76 -3.77
C SER A 423 2.50 9.20 -2.73
N LEU A 424 3.78 8.96 -2.98
CA LEU A 424 4.83 9.46 -2.10
C LEU A 424 4.94 10.99 -2.14
N LYS A 425 4.51 11.62 -3.24
CA LYS A 425 4.52 13.07 -3.40
C LYS A 425 3.53 13.73 -2.43
N THR A 426 2.29 13.27 -2.41
CA THR A 426 1.23 13.84 -1.57
C THR A 426 1.12 13.17 -0.20
N GLY A 427 1.46 11.89 -0.09
CA GLY A 427 1.23 11.04 1.08
C GLY A 427 -0.20 10.56 1.20
N GLN A 428 -0.99 10.68 0.12
CA GLN A 428 -2.38 10.25 0.07
C GLN A 428 -2.52 8.94 -0.69
N SER A 429 -3.57 8.18 -0.39
CA SER A 429 -3.94 7.02 -1.21
C SER A 429 -4.43 7.49 -2.58
N ILE A 430 -3.94 6.84 -3.64
CA ILE A 430 -4.36 7.07 -5.01
C ILE A 430 -5.56 6.19 -5.33
N TYR A 431 -5.43 4.90 -5.01
CA TYR A 431 -6.43 3.87 -5.30
C TYR A 431 -6.33 2.73 -4.28
N ALA A 432 -7.44 2.02 -4.08
CA ALA A 432 -7.45 0.84 -3.24
C ALA A 432 -8.50 -0.16 -3.72
N TRP A 433 -8.16 -1.47 -3.68
CA TRP A 433 -9.08 -2.53 -4.10
C TRP A 433 -9.01 -3.74 -3.17
N GLN A 434 -10.10 -4.49 -3.10
CA GLN A 434 -10.15 -5.79 -2.42
C GLN A 434 -9.50 -6.83 -3.32
N ALA A 435 -8.22 -7.11 -3.08
CA ALA A 435 -7.44 -8.05 -3.88
C ALA A 435 -7.69 -9.50 -3.45
N HIS A 436 -7.86 -9.74 -2.17
CA HIS A 436 -7.98 -11.06 -1.57
C HIS A 436 -9.06 -11.08 -0.49
N SER A 437 -9.63 -12.24 -0.19
CA SER A 437 -10.57 -12.43 0.93
C SER A 437 -9.88 -12.68 2.27
N GLY A 438 -8.57 -12.92 2.25
CA GLY A 438 -7.72 -13.15 3.42
C GLY A 438 -6.55 -12.18 3.50
N ALA A 439 -5.86 -12.16 4.66
CA ALA A 439 -4.71 -11.30 4.89
C ALA A 439 -3.64 -11.49 3.82
N ILE A 440 -3.16 -10.39 3.23
CA ILE A 440 -2.04 -10.43 2.29
C ILE A 440 -0.78 -10.80 3.05
N THR A 441 -0.10 -11.81 2.56
CA THR A 441 1.12 -12.32 3.18
C THR A 441 2.35 -11.80 2.47
N GLN A 442 2.28 -11.66 1.15
CA GLN A 442 3.41 -11.20 0.35
C GLN A 442 2.93 -10.53 -0.94
N MET A 443 3.72 -9.58 -1.42
CA MET A 443 3.59 -8.95 -2.74
C MET A 443 4.97 -8.82 -3.39
N ARG A 444 5.02 -8.84 -4.72
CA ARG A 444 6.22 -8.53 -5.51
C ARG A 444 5.80 -7.75 -6.75
N TYR A 445 6.53 -6.68 -7.05
CA TYR A 445 6.29 -5.89 -8.24
C TYR A 445 7.23 -6.33 -9.38
N ASP A 446 6.63 -6.72 -10.48
CA ASP A 446 7.31 -7.02 -11.74
C ASP A 446 7.41 -5.73 -12.57
N LYS A 447 8.59 -5.11 -12.50
CA LYS A 447 8.85 -3.84 -13.20
C LYS A 447 8.79 -3.95 -14.72
N LYS A 448 9.25 -5.08 -15.26
CA LYS A 448 9.35 -5.29 -16.71
C LYS A 448 7.97 -5.26 -17.38
N ASN A 449 6.99 -5.86 -16.74
CA ASN A 449 5.65 -6.02 -17.29
C ASN A 449 4.62 -5.08 -16.66
N ASN A 450 5.02 -4.18 -15.75
CA ASN A 450 4.14 -3.32 -14.97
C ASN A 450 3.03 -4.12 -14.25
N ARG A 451 3.43 -5.19 -13.53
CA ARG A 451 2.50 -6.12 -12.89
C ARG A 451 2.81 -6.31 -11.42
N LEU A 452 1.79 -6.61 -10.64
CA LEU A 452 1.90 -6.92 -9.23
C LEU A 452 1.49 -8.37 -9.00
N LEU A 453 2.39 -9.15 -8.39
CA LEU A 453 2.07 -10.49 -7.90
C LEU A 453 1.71 -10.39 -6.42
N SER A 454 0.55 -10.88 -6.02
CA SER A 454 0.08 -10.90 -4.64
C SER A 454 -0.32 -12.29 -4.20
N MET A 455 -0.07 -12.59 -2.92
CA MET A 455 -0.44 -13.85 -2.27
C MET A 455 -1.05 -13.57 -0.90
N ALA A 456 -1.99 -14.41 -0.49
CA ALA A 456 -2.70 -14.21 0.76
C ALA A 456 -3.09 -15.52 1.47
N LYS A 457 -3.65 -15.38 2.67
CA LYS A 457 -4.18 -16.50 3.46
C LYS A 457 -5.39 -17.18 2.84
N ASP A 458 -6.03 -16.58 1.84
CA ASP A 458 -7.13 -17.16 1.08
C ASP A 458 -6.69 -18.24 0.08
N LYS A 459 -5.40 -18.60 0.07
CA LYS A 459 -4.79 -19.63 -0.77
C LYS A 459 -4.72 -19.28 -2.25
N LYS A 460 -4.75 -17.98 -2.57
CA LYS A 460 -4.70 -17.48 -3.93
C LYS A 460 -3.35 -16.84 -4.24
N ILE A 461 -2.93 -17.02 -5.49
CA ILE A 461 -1.90 -16.23 -6.13
C ILE A 461 -2.57 -15.45 -7.25
N ILE A 462 -2.46 -14.14 -7.23
CA ILE A 462 -3.06 -13.29 -8.26
C ILE A 462 -1.97 -12.41 -8.88
N TYR A 463 -1.95 -12.40 -10.21
CA TYR A 463 -1.06 -11.56 -11.01
C TYR A 463 -1.88 -10.47 -11.66
N TRP A 464 -1.67 -9.24 -11.21
CA TRP A 464 -2.42 -8.06 -11.60
C TRP A 464 -1.69 -7.29 -12.68
N GLN A 465 -2.38 -6.88 -13.73
CA GLN A 465 -1.92 -5.80 -14.60
C GLN A 465 -2.21 -4.48 -13.91
N ILE A 466 -1.18 -3.70 -13.63
CA ILE A 466 -1.33 -2.38 -13.05
C ILE A 466 -1.59 -1.37 -14.18
N PRO A 467 -2.58 -0.49 -14.06
CA PRO A 467 -2.85 0.50 -15.09
C PRO A 467 -1.68 1.47 -15.25
N ASP A 468 -1.45 1.98 -16.46
CA ASP A 468 -0.41 2.99 -16.70
C ASP A 468 -0.73 4.30 -16.00
N SER A 469 -2.01 4.60 -15.87
CA SER A 469 -2.54 5.70 -15.10
C SER A 469 -3.74 5.23 -14.27
N TRP A 470 -3.75 5.57 -13.00
CA TRP A 470 -4.88 5.29 -12.10
C TRP A 470 -6.11 6.13 -12.45
N VAL A 471 -5.93 7.34 -12.96
CA VAL A 471 -7.02 8.21 -13.38
C VAL A 471 -7.41 7.89 -14.81
N SER A 472 -8.71 7.72 -15.07
CA SER A 472 -9.23 7.44 -16.40
C SER A 472 -8.95 8.59 -17.38
N ASP A 473 -8.81 8.28 -18.67
CA ASP A 473 -8.57 9.31 -19.69
C ASP A 473 -9.75 10.28 -19.83
N THR A 474 -10.95 9.85 -19.47
CA THR A 474 -12.15 10.71 -19.44
C THR A 474 -12.01 11.79 -18.37
N VAL A 475 -11.54 11.45 -17.17
CA VAL A 475 -11.28 12.41 -16.08
C VAL A 475 -10.13 13.35 -16.43
N LYS A 476 -9.06 12.82 -17.01
CA LYS A 476 -7.93 13.67 -17.46
C LYS A 476 -8.39 14.74 -18.45
N LYS A 477 -9.18 14.36 -19.46
CA LYS A 477 -9.73 15.30 -20.43
C LYS A 477 -10.66 16.33 -19.77
N PHE A 478 -11.47 15.90 -18.81
CA PHE A 478 -12.32 16.81 -18.03
C PHE A 478 -11.46 17.80 -17.22
N GLU A 479 -10.45 17.30 -16.51
CA GLU A 479 -9.51 18.15 -15.74
C GLU A 479 -8.78 19.16 -16.64
N GLU A 480 -8.30 18.72 -17.80
CA GLU A 480 -7.65 19.60 -18.79
C GLU A 480 -8.59 20.69 -19.31
N ASN A 481 -9.83 20.34 -19.61
CA ASN A 481 -10.83 21.30 -20.08
C ASN A 481 -11.20 22.31 -18.97
N SER A 482 -11.40 21.84 -17.74
CA SER A 482 -11.68 22.70 -16.58
C SER A 482 -10.52 23.68 -16.31
N ILE A 483 -9.27 23.24 -16.42
CA ILE A 483 -8.09 24.10 -16.29
C ILE A 483 -8.05 25.13 -17.42
N ARG A 484 -8.38 24.75 -18.66
CA ARG A 484 -8.45 25.67 -19.79
C ARG A 484 -9.51 26.74 -19.58
N GLU A 485 -10.71 26.35 -19.11
CA GLU A 485 -11.79 27.30 -18.78
C GLU A 485 -11.40 28.26 -17.64
N ILE A 486 -10.79 27.78 -16.57
CA ILE A 486 -10.30 28.62 -15.46
C ILE A 486 -9.25 29.63 -15.95
N ASN A 487 -8.31 29.17 -16.78
CA ASN A 487 -7.27 30.05 -17.34
C ASN A 487 -7.87 31.08 -18.31
N ALA A 488 -8.85 30.70 -19.13
CA ALA A 488 -9.57 31.61 -20.02
C ALA A 488 -10.33 32.67 -19.23
N ASN A 489 -11.05 32.27 -18.17
CA ASN A 489 -11.77 33.21 -17.30
C ASN A 489 -10.81 34.20 -16.60
N ARG A 490 -9.68 33.73 -16.08
CA ARG A 490 -8.63 34.60 -15.48
C ARG A 490 -8.04 35.56 -16.49
N ALA A 491 -7.82 35.10 -17.73
CA ALA A 491 -7.34 35.97 -18.80
C ALA A 491 -8.38 37.06 -19.16
N ALA A 492 -9.67 36.65 -19.24
CA ALA A 492 -10.76 37.61 -19.49
C ALA A 492 -10.94 38.63 -18.34
N GLU A 493 -10.77 38.23 -17.09
CA GLU A 493 -10.79 39.14 -15.94
C GLU A 493 -9.63 40.11 -15.96
N ARG A 494 -8.41 39.67 -16.30
CA ARG A 494 -7.25 40.54 -16.47
C ARG A 494 -7.44 41.56 -17.60
N MET A 495 -8.02 41.12 -18.73
CA MET A 495 -8.34 42.03 -19.86
C MET A 495 -9.40 43.05 -19.45
N LYS A 496 -10.45 42.68 -18.71
CA LYS A 496 -11.45 43.59 -18.20
C LYS A 496 -10.84 44.63 -17.24
N LYS A 497 -9.90 44.21 -16.39
CA LYS A 497 -9.22 45.14 -15.48
C LYS A 497 -8.31 46.08 -16.25
N TYR A 498 -7.56 45.57 -17.21
CA TYR A 498 -6.68 46.41 -18.08
C TYR A 498 -7.50 47.44 -18.87
N ASN A 499 -8.62 47.06 -19.51
CA ASN A 499 -9.47 47.98 -20.25
C ASN A 499 -10.08 49.04 -19.34
N LYS A 500 -10.44 48.71 -18.09
CA LYS A 500 -10.95 49.67 -17.12
C LYS A 500 -9.88 50.69 -16.69
N GLU A 501 -8.64 50.24 -16.50
CA GLU A 501 -7.50 51.13 -16.19
C GLU A 501 -7.18 52.04 -17.37
N VAL A 502 -7.32 51.59 -18.62
CA VAL A 502 -7.14 52.40 -19.84
C VAL A 502 -8.26 53.42 -20.03
N ASP A 503 -9.51 53.06 -19.70
CA ASP A 503 -10.66 53.97 -19.77
C ASP A 503 -10.55 55.07 -18.68
N ASP A 504 -10.10 54.72 -17.46
CA ASP A 504 -9.91 55.68 -16.36
C ASP A 504 -8.73 56.69 -16.66
N ASP A 505 -7.68 56.26 -17.35
CA ASP A 505 -6.58 57.13 -17.78
C ASP A 505 -6.96 58.05 -18.98
N SER A 506 -8.01 57.71 -19.75
CA SER A 506 -8.45 58.55 -20.88
C SER A 506 -9.32 59.74 -20.49
N ASP A 507 -9.84 59.77 -19.25
CA ASP A 507 -10.67 60.87 -18.75
C ASP A 507 -9.88 61.95 -18.00
N GLU A 508 -8.59 61.75 -17.71
CA GLU A 508 -7.74 62.76 -17.06
C GLU A 508 -6.99 63.73 -18.03
N ASP A 509 -7.00 63.47 -19.35
CA ASP A 509 -6.23 64.29 -20.32
C ASP A 509 -7.08 65.31 -21.09
N SER A 510 -8.20 65.77 -20.53
CA SER A 510 -8.94 66.90 -21.08
C SER A 510 -9.15 67.98 -20.01
N LEU A 511 -8.14 68.84 -19.87
CA LEU A 511 -8.24 70.22 -19.43
C LEU A 511 -6.89 70.69 -18.91
N ASP A 512 -6.06 71.33 -19.82
CA ASP A 512 -5.43 72.61 -19.44
C ASP A 512 -4.95 73.31 -20.69
N GLY A 513 -5.50 74.52 -20.83
CA GLY A 513 -5.26 75.41 -21.94
C GLY A 513 -3.85 75.95 -21.95
N TRP A 514 -3.23 75.99 -23.13
CA TRP A 514 -2.03 76.69 -23.41
C TRP A 514 -2.38 78.16 -23.64
N ASP A 515 -2.14 78.97 -22.62
CA ASP A 515 -2.04 80.41 -22.79
C ASP A 515 -0.69 80.74 -23.50
N ILE A 516 -0.83 81.21 -24.73
CA ILE A 516 0.27 81.76 -25.52
C ILE A 516 0.48 83.23 -25.05
N TYR A 517 1.66 83.58 -24.50
CA TYR A 517 2.13 84.91 -24.45
C TYR A 517 3.42 85.03 -25.29
N PRO A 518 3.47 86.07 -26.14
CA PRO A 518 4.64 86.37 -26.99
C PRO A 518 5.63 87.24 -26.25
N TYR A 519 6.94 86.92 -26.34
CA TYR A 519 8.09 87.77 -26.63
C TYR A 519 9.35 86.92 -26.67
#